data_83eec455376c523f006bb9d5b87bd8d4
#
_entry.id   83eec455376c523f006bb9d5b87bd8d4
#
_cell.length_a   1.000
_cell.length_b   1.000
_cell.length_c   1.000
_cell.angle_alpha   90.00
_cell.angle_beta   90.00
_cell.angle_gamma   90.00
#
_symmetry.space_group_name_H-M   'P 1'
#
loop_
_entity.id
_entity.type
_entity.pdbx_description
1 polymer ?
#
loop_
_entity_poly.entity_id
_entity_poly.type
_entity_poly.pdbx_seq_one_letter_code
_entity_poly.pdbx_strand_id
1 'polypeptide(L)'
;VSSGVPAEGGPPATRGPLAGIRILDFSTALAGPLATGMLGDLGAEVVKLEPTGFGDVLRYIGPSVGGVSGPYLAANRSKRAGSVDLKTPEGLEIALEFAKTADIVFQNFRPGVADRLGIGYQHLCEIKPDTILVAISGYGPTGPWAQRPAYDGVIQGLSGMAMIEADPETHKPHNLRHTASDKLAALYASQAALAALAARDRGQGGQLVHVPLLNSSVAFMWVDGDGREALMDYDGPQAGNPGRYVTPTQCADGWIYIVAAMPAQFRSLCEAMGVAPKVNAGETDAAGKNASDTSNASAMGLSEELWQRINEKLAQMSVAEACACLEAHDVPAGPATWLKDVPSLEQLSATNYFVKDNHPVAGKILQTRHPASFEGTPTALSTQAPEHGRDTRELLEEIGRSDYEALKSKGAVE
;
A
#
# COMPACT_ATOMS: atom_id res chain seq x y z
N VAL A 1 -1.88 32.36 9.80
CA VAL A 1 -2.87 32.37 8.71
C VAL A 1 -4.15 31.73 9.25
N SER A 2 -5.24 32.52 9.30
CA SER A 2 -6.50 32.22 9.98
C SER A 2 -7.22 31.03 9.37
N SER A 3 -7.55 30.05 10.20
CA SER A 3 -8.44 28.93 9.91
C SER A 3 -9.89 29.42 9.83
N GLY A 4 -10.38 29.67 8.63
CA GLY A 4 -11.82 29.84 8.40
C GLY A 4 -12.52 28.48 8.46
N VAL A 5 -13.41 28.32 9.43
CA VAL A 5 -14.39 27.22 9.50
C VAL A 5 -15.39 27.40 8.36
N PRO A 6 -15.61 26.41 7.48
CA PRO A 6 -16.65 26.50 6.45
C PRO A 6 -18.05 26.34 7.10
N ALA A 7 -19.01 27.09 6.56
CA ALA A 7 -20.43 27.04 6.96
C ALA A 7 -21.07 25.66 6.68
N GLU A 8 -22.00 25.30 7.54
CA GLU A 8 -22.81 24.09 7.49
C GLU A 8 -23.67 24.01 6.21
N GLY A 9 -23.76 22.81 5.58
CA GLY A 9 -24.89 22.45 4.72
C GLY A 9 -24.62 22.08 3.26
N GLY A 10 -23.52 21.45 2.93
CA GLY A 10 -23.32 20.76 1.65
C GLY A 10 -22.28 19.67 1.77
N PRO A 11 -22.23 18.65 0.86
CA PRO A 11 -21.14 17.69 0.89
C PRO A 11 -19.82 18.48 0.83
N PRO A 12 -18.81 18.12 1.63
CA PRO A 12 -17.56 18.84 1.66
C PRO A 12 -16.98 18.85 0.25
N ALA A 13 -16.74 20.06 -0.28
CA ALA A 13 -16.14 20.23 -1.60
C ALA A 13 -14.87 19.39 -1.63
N THR A 14 -14.85 18.35 -2.45
CA THR A 14 -13.69 17.47 -2.63
C THR A 14 -12.52 18.34 -3.08
N ARG A 15 -11.46 18.37 -2.28
CA ARG A 15 -10.23 19.11 -2.60
C ARG A 15 -9.15 18.08 -2.89
N GLY A 16 -8.39 18.31 -3.94
CA GLY A 16 -7.30 17.43 -4.34
C GLY A 16 -7.24 17.28 -5.86
N PRO A 17 -6.21 16.58 -6.35
CA PRO A 17 -5.99 16.43 -7.80
C PRO A 17 -7.10 15.61 -8.50
N LEU A 18 -7.89 14.83 -7.77
CA LEU A 18 -9.01 14.05 -8.30
C LEU A 18 -10.39 14.63 -7.95
N ALA A 19 -10.47 15.91 -7.56
CA ALA A 19 -11.74 16.58 -7.34
C ALA A 19 -12.63 16.50 -8.60
N GLY A 20 -13.87 16.05 -8.44
CA GLY A 20 -14.82 15.85 -9.52
C GLY A 20 -14.79 14.46 -10.17
N ILE A 21 -13.85 13.60 -9.79
CA ILE A 21 -13.83 12.18 -10.21
C ILE A 21 -14.66 11.35 -9.25
N ARG A 22 -15.58 10.53 -9.78
CA ARG A 22 -16.43 9.64 -9.02
C ARG A 22 -16.03 8.18 -9.20
N ILE A 23 -15.88 7.46 -8.09
CA ILE A 23 -15.48 6.05 -8.04
C ILE A 23 -16.59 5.23 -7.40
N LEU A 24 -16.98 4.16 -8.07
CA LEU A 24 -17.90 3.14 -7.54
C LEU A 24 -17.08 1.92 -7.11
N ASP A 25 -17.14 1.57 -5.84
CA ASP A 25 -16.31 0.53 -5.21
C ASP A 25 -17.17 -0.66 -4.77
N PHE A 26 -17.08 -1.78 -5.50
CA PHE A 26 -17.68 -3.08 -5.13
C PHE A 26 -16.68 -4.01 -4.43
N SER A 27 -15.46 -3.57 -4.23
CA SER A 27 -14.41 -4.42 -3.68
C SER A 27 -14.56 -4.67 -2.19
N THR A 28 -14.02 -5.80 -1.73
CA THR A 28 -14.03 -6.21 -0.33
C THR A 28 -12.62 -6.62 0.11
N ALA A 29 -12.41 -6.90 1.37
CA ALA A 29 -11.14 -7.22 1.98
C ALA A 29 -10.14 -6.05 1.91
N LEU A 30 -8.94 -6.21 1.32
CA LEU A 30 -7.91 -5.18 1.46
C LEU A 30 -7.51 -4.50 0.16
N ALA A 31 -7.10 -5.24 -0.88
CA ALA A 31 -6.46 -4.65 -2.05
C ALA A 31 -7.31 -3.58 -2.76
N GLY A 32 -8.57 -3.90 -3.07
CA GLY A 32 -9.50 -2.96 -3.71
C GLY A 32 -9.88 -1.79 -2.81
N PRO A 33 -10.37 -2.05 -1.57
CA PRO A 33 -10.72 -0.98 -0.65
C PRO A 33 -9.57 -0.01 -0.35
N LEU A 34 -8.34 -0.52 -0.22
CA LEU A 34 -7.18 0.34 -0.01
C LEU A 34 -6.86 1.20 -1.25
N ALA A 35 -6.97 0.62 -2.45
CA ALA A 35 -6.77 1.37 -3.70
C ALA A 35 -7.75 2.54 -3.83
N THR A 36 -9.05 2.28 -3.60
CA THR A 36 -10.09 3.32 -3.69
C THR A 36 -10.01 4.32 -2.54
N GLY A 37 -9.58 3.89 -1.34
CA GLY A 37 -9.29 4.81 -0.22
C GLY A 37 -8.15 5.78 -0.53
N MET A 38 -7.06 5.31 -1.16
CA MET A 38 -5.96 6.17 -1.60
C MET A 38 -6.41 7.19 -2.66
N LEU A 39 -7.28 6.79 -3.59
CA LEU A 39 -7.86 7.71 -4.58
C LEU A 39 -8.83 8.72 -3.92
N GLY A 40 -9.57 8.28 -2.91
CA GLY A 40 -10.39 9.16 -2.07
C GLY A 40 -9.56 10.21 -1.33
N ASP A 41 -8.39 9.84 -0.80
CA ASP A 41 -7.46 10.78 -0.18
C ASP A 41 -6.95 11.85 -1.17
N LEU A 42 -6.92 11.53 -2.45
CA LEU A 42 -6.58 12.45 -3.54
C LEU A 42 -7.77 13.33 -3.99
N GLY A 43 -8.92 13.19 -3.36
CA GLY A 43 -10.09 14.02 -3.61
C GLY A 43 -11.16 13.40 -4.51
N ALA A 44 -11.04 12.14 -4.90
CA ALA A 44 -12.12 11.44 -5.59
C ALA A 44 -13.31 11.21 -4.65
N GLU A 45 -14.52 11.32 -5.17
CA GLU A 45 -15.75 10.89 -4.49
C GLU A 45 -15.86 9.36 -4.60
N VAL A 46 -15.76 8.65 -3.47
CA VAL A 46 -15.83 7.19 -3.46
C VAL A 46 -17.14 6.73 -2.83
N VAL A 47 -17.97 6.06 -3.62
CA VAL A 47 -19.18 5.36 -3.16
C VAL A 47 -18.86 3.86 -3.11
N LYS A 48 -18.86 3.30 -1.90
CA LYS A 48 -18.68 1.87 -1.68
C LYS A 48 -20.03 1.20 -1.51
N LEU A 49 -20.31 0.16 -2.29
CA LEU A 49 -21.49 -0.68 -2.12
C LEU A 49 -21.08 -2.03 -1.52
N GLU A 50 -21.52 -2.27 -0.31
CA GLU A 50 -21.23 -3.50 0.44
C GLU A 50 -22.44 -4.45 0.40
N PRO A 51 -22.23 -5.79 0.45
CA PRO A 51 -23.31 -6.74 0.62
C PRO A 51 -24.13 -6.46 1.87
N THR A 52 -25.43 -6.69 1.83
CA THR A 52 -26.31 -6.65 3.01
C THR A 52 -25.90 -7.71 4.05
N GLY A 53 -26.19 -7.48 5.31
CA GLY A 53 -25.95 -8.39 6.45
C GLY A 53 -24.49 -8.37 6.90
N PHE A 54 -23.60 -9.06 6.23
CA PHE A 54 -22.21 -9.20 6.66
C PHE A 54 -21.32 -7.99 6.30
N GLY A 55 -21.60 -7.32 5.18
CA GLY A 55 -20.76 -6.24 4.67
C GLY A 55 -19.38 -6.70 4.19
N ASP A 56 -18.38 -5.84 4.34
CA ASP A 56 -17.00 -6.15 4.00
C ASP A 56 -16.35 -7.00 5.11
N VAL A 57 -15.71 -8.12 4.72
CA VAL A 57 -14.98 -9.01 5.65
C VAL A 57 -13.92 -8.27 6.47
N LEU A 58 -13.33 -7.19 5.94
CA LEU A 58 -12.31 -6.43 6.64
C LEU A 58 -12.82 -5.80 7.94
N ARG A 59 -14.13 -5.60 8.10
CA ARG A 59 -14.77 -5.12 9.34
C ARG A 59 -14.50 -6.02 10.55
N TYR A 60 -14.20 -7.30 10.29
CA TYR A 60 -14.04 -8.35 11.32
C TYR A 60 -12.59 -8.85 11.46
N ILE A 61 -11.64 -8.30 10.69
CA ILE A 61 -10.23 -8.66 10.77
C ILE A 61 -9.51 -7.74 11.77
N GLY A 62 -8.93 -8.34 12.80
CA GLY A 62 -8.26 -7.61 13.88
C GLY A 62 -9.20 -7.03 14.94
N PRO A 63 -8.69 -6.17 15.85
CA PRO A 63 -9.52 -5.50 16.85
C PRO A 63 -10.61 -4.66 16.19
N SER A 64 -11.86 -4.84 16.62
CA SER A 64 -13.03 -4.18 16.05
C SER A 64 -13.94 -3.62 17.17
N VAL A 65 -14.51 -2.45 16.94
CA VAL A 65 -15.51 -1.80 17.79
C VAL A 65 -16.70 -1.42 16.93
N GLY A 66 -17.90 -1.90 17.27
CA GLY A 66 -19.14 -1.58 16.55
C GLY A 66 -19.11 -1.88 15.05
N GLY A 67 -18.47 -2.98 14.63
CA GLY A 67 -18.34 -3.35 13.21
C GLY A 67 -17.32 -2.53 12.42
N VAL A 68 -16.41 -1.85 13.13
CA VAL A 68 -15.32 -1.08 12.50
C VAL A 68 -13.98 -1.57 13.07
N SER A 69 -13.18 -2.21 12.26
CA SER A 69 -11.85 -2.70 12.64
C SER A 69 -10.75 -1.69 12.29
N GLY A 70 -9.57 -1.82 12.91
CA GLY A 70 -8.41 -1.00 12.57
C GLY A 70 -8.02 -1.09 11.08
N PRO A 71 -7.90 -2.29 10.48
CA PRO A 71 -7.67 -2.44 9.04
C PRO A 71 -8.78 -1.82 8.16
N TYR A 72 -10.05 -1.94 8.58
CA TYR A 72 -11.15 -1.32 7.85
C TYR A 72 -11.05 0.21 7.86
N LEU A 73 -10.75 0.82 9.02
CA LEU A 73 -10.51 2.27 9.15
C LEU A 73 -9.42 2.74 8.18
N ALA A 74 -8.32 2.01 8.13
CA ALA A 74 -7.19 2.38 7.27
C ALA A 74 -7.49 2.27 5.76
N ALA A 75 -8.28 1.26 5.35
CA ALA A 75 -8.54 0.97 3.94
C ALA A 75 -9.79 1.68 3.38
N ASN A 76 -10.72 2.11 4.25
CA ASN A 76 -12.02 2.64 3.80
C ASN A 76 -12.27 4.10 4.21
N ARG A 77 -11.24 4.82 4.64
CA ARG A 77 -11.34 6.28 4.83
C ARG A 77 -11.68 6.97 3.50
N SER A 78 -12.21 8.15 3.57
CA SER A 78 -12.59 8.99 2.40
C SER A 78 -13.69 8.36 1.52
N LYS A 79 -14.59 7.56 2.13
CA LYS A 79 -15.71 6.91 1.41
C LYS A 79 -17.05 7.18 2.05
N ARG A 80 -18.09 7.06 1.22
CA ARG A 80 -19.47 6.84 1.65
C ARG A 80 -19.85 5.37 1.40
N ALA A 81 -20.62 4.74 2.29
CA ALA A 81 -20.98 3.32 2.20
C ALA A 81 -22.49 3.10 2.17
N GLY A 82 -22.94 2.43 1.10
CA GLY A 82 -24.29 1.87 1.00
C GLY A 82 -24.26 0.35 1.17
N SER A 83 -25.30 -0.20 1.75
CA SER A 83 -25.52 -1.64 1.87
C SER A 83 -26.54 -2.10 0.81
N VAL A 84 -26.08 -2.92 -0.17
CA VAL A 84 -26.85 -3.30 -1.36
C VAL A 84 -26.60 -4.75 -1.72
N ASP A 85 -27.67 -5.56 -1.86
CA ASP A 85 -27.54 -6.94 -2.35
C ASP A 85 -27.65 -7.00 -3.88
N LEU A 86 -26.53 -7.12 -4.56
CA LEU A 86 -26.43 -7.25 -6.01
C LEU A 86 -27.11 -8.50 -6.58
N LYS A 87 -27.55 -9.44 -5.76
CA LYS A 87 -28.25 -10.64 -6.20
C LYS A 87 -29.75 -10.40 -6.39
N THR A 88 -30.27 -9.32 -5.84
CA THR A 88 -31.65 -8.90 -6.03
C THR A 88 -31.77 -8.03 -7.29
N PRO A 89 -32.89 -8.10 -8.05
CA PRO A 89 -33.10 -7.21 -9.18
C PRO A 89 -33.00 -5.73 -8.82
N GLU A 90 -33.58 -5.35 -7.70
CA GLU A 90 -33.58 -3.97 -7.20
C GLU A 90 -32.17 -3.50 -6.78
N GLY A 91 -31.39 -4.38 -6.14
CA GLY A 91 -30.00 -4.06 -5.75
C GLY A 91 -29.10 -3.91 -6.97
N LEU A 92 -29.27 -4.75 -8.00
CA LEU A 92 -28.57 -4.58 -9.26
C LEU A 92 -28.96 -3.25 -9.96
N GLU A 93 -30.24 -2.92 -10.01
CA GLU A 93 -30.73 -1.64 -10.56
C GLU A 93 -30.05 -0.45 -9.85
N ILE A 94 -30.01 -0.45 -8.51
CA ILE A 94 -29.33 0.58 -7.71
C ILE A 94 -27.85 0.70 -8.10
N ALA A 95 -27.15 -0.42 -8.19
CA ALA A 95 -25.74 -0.44 -8.56
C ALA A 95 -25.48 0.13 -9.96
N LEU A 96 -26.36 -0.19 -10.93
CA LEU A 96 -26.27 0.32 -12.28
C LEU A 96 -26.59 1.82 -12.38
N GLU A 97 -27.51 2.35 -11.54
CA GLU A 97 -27.75 3.80 -11.45
C GLU A 97 -26.50 4.55 -10.98
N PHE A 98 -25.78 4.02 -9.97
CA PHE A 98 -24.49 4.60 -9.57
C PHE A 98 -23.44 4.48 -10.68
N ALA A 99 -23.41 3.38 -11.42
CA ALA A 99 -22.45 3.18 -12.51
C ALA A 99 -22.61 4.23 -13.63
N LYS A 100 -23.82 4.77 -13.89
CA LYS A 100 -24.05 5.84 -14.87
C LYS A 100 -23.22 7.10 -14.59
N THR A 101 -22.97 7.37 -13.33
CA THR A 101 -22.26 8.59 -12.89
C THR A 101 -20.81 8.34 -12.51
N ALA A 102 -20.39 7.08 -12.35
CA ALA A 102 -19.03 6.73 -11.97
C ALA A 102 -18.05 6.89 -13.13
N ASP A 103 -16.91 7.50 -12.90
CA ASP A 103 -15.80 7.55 -13.85
C ASP A 103 -15.01 6.25 -13.85
N ILE A 104 -14.86 5.67 -12.67
CA ILE A 104 -14.09 4.46 -12.45
C ILE A 104 -14.90 3.53 -11.54
N VAL A 105 -14.95 2.25 -11.93
CA VAL A 105 -15.53 1.19 -11.11
C VAL A 105 -14.45 0.25 -10.65
N PHE A 106 -14.46 -0.14 -9.37
CA PHE A 106 -13.54 -1.12 -8.79
C PHE A 106 -14.28 -2.37 -8.34
N GLN A 107 -13.69 -3.53 -8.61
CA GLN A 107 -14.14 -4.80 -8.06
C GLN A 107 -12.94 -5.75 -7.87
N ASN A 108 -13.06 -6.69 -6.93
CA ASN A 108 -12.05 -7.73 -6.72
C ASN A 108 -12.65 -9.12 -6.59
N PHE A 109 -13.71 -9.37 -7.33
CA PHE A 109 -14.32 -10.69 -7.47
C PHE A 109 -13.43 -11.62 -8.31
N ARG A 110 -13.63 -12.92 -8.15
CA ARG A 110 -13.02 -13.89 -9.05
C ARG A 110 -13.51 -13.67 -10.50
N PRO A 111 -12.67 -13.96 -11.50
CA PRO A 111 -13.06 -13.78 -12.91
C PRO A 111 -14.43 -14.40 -13.24
N GLY A 112 -15.26 -13.64 -13.96
CA GLY A 112 -16.61 -14.02 -14.35
C GLY A 112 -17.69 -13.82 -13.28
N VAL A 113 -17.36 -13.46 -12.04
CA VAL A 113 -18.38 -13.19 -11.01
C VAL A 113 -19.08 -11.86 -11.28
N ALA A 114 -18.34 -10.80 -11.61
CA ALA A 114 -18.92 -9.50 -11.95
C ALA A 114 -19.88 -9.60 -13.13
N ASP A 115 -19.52 -10.40 -14.16
CA ASP A 115 -20.39 -10.62 -15.33
C ASP A 115 -21.69 -11.32 -14.92
N ARG A 116 -21.62 -12.35 -14.07
CA ARG A 116 -22.83 -13.03 -13.58
C ARG A 116 -23.72 -12.16 -12.69
N LEU A 117 -23.12 -11.17 -12.02
CA LEU A 117 -23.87 -10.19 -11.22
C LEU A 117 -24.42 -9.02 -12.04
N GLY A 118 -24.14 -8.96 -13.36
CA GLY A 118 -24.63 -7.88 -14.22
C GLY A 118 -23.83 -6.57 -14.12
N ILE A 119 -22.64 -6.59 -13.45
CA ILE A 119 -21.75 -5.43 -13.30
C ILE A 119 -20.37 -5.66 -13.96
N GLY A 120 -20.29 -6.59 -14.91
CA GLY A 120 -19.10 -6.82 -15.72
C GLY A 120 -18.87 -5.69 -16.72
N TYR A 121 -17.69 -5.65 -17.32
CA TYR A 121 -17.27 -4.52 -18.18
C TYR A 121 -18.22 -4.27 -19.34
N GLN A 122 -18.71 -5.31 -20.01
CA GLN A 122 -19.65 -5.16 -21.13
C GLN A 122 -20.97 -4.50 -20.68
N HIS A 123 -21.54 -4.97 -19.57
CA HIS A 123 -22.76 -4.37 -18.99
C HIS A 123 -22.57 -2.89 -18.64
N LEU A 124 -21.40 -2.55 -18.07
CA LEU A 124 -21.11 -1.17 -17.72
C LEU A 124 -20.91 -0.28 -18.95
N CYS A 125 -20.26 -0.79 -20.01
CA CYS A 125 -20.11 -0.08 -21.29
C CYS A 125 -21.44 0.21 -22.01
N GLU A 126 -22.44 -0.65 -21.86
CA GLU A 126 -23.80 -0.42 -22.41
C GLU A 126 -24.46 0.79 -21.74
N ILE A 127 -24.10 1.07 -20.47
CA ILE A 127 -24.65 2.18 -19.68
C ILE A 127 -23.81 3.44 -19.87
N LYS A 128 -22.50 3.29 -19.79
CA LYS A 128 -21.50 4.38 -19.91
C LYS A 128 -20.32 3.90 -20.75
N PRO A 129 -20.28 4.19 -22.06
CA PRO A 129 -19.26 3.67 -22.98
C PRO A 129 -17.82 4.03 -22.65
N ASP A 130 -17.60 5.12 -21.90
CA ASP A 130 -16.28 5.60 -21.47
C ASP A 130 -15.91 5.17 -20.04
N THR A 131 -16.63 4.17 -19.49
CA THR A 131 -16.36 3.66 -18.14
C THR A 131 -14.98 2.99 -18.05
N ILE A 132 -14.33 3.16 -16.92
CA ILE A 132 -13.10 2.44 -16.58
C ILE A 132 -13.46 1.41 -15.51
N LEU A 133 -13.18 0.12 -15.77
CA LEU A 133 -13.35 -0.94 -14.77
C LEU A 133 -11.99 -1.48 -14.34
N VAL A 134 -11.65 -1.33 -13.07
CA VAL A 134 -10.43 -1.92 -12.46
C VAL A 134 -10.81 -3.21 -11.75
N ALA A 135 -10.32 -4.33 -12.28
CA ALA A 135 -10.58 -5.67 -11.79
C ALA A 135 -9.32 -6.27 -11.12
N ILE A 136 -9.34 -6.35 -9.80
CA ILE A 136 -8.26 -6.96 -9.03
C ILE A 136 -8.58 -8.45 -8.82
N SER A 137 -7.59 -9.32 -9.02
CA SER A 137 -7.77 -10.77 -8.81
C SER A 137 -6.46 -11.45 -8.43
N GLY A 138 -6.51 -12.68 -7.94
CA GLY A 138 -5.30 -13.38 -7.51
C GLY A 138 -4.29 -13.59 -8.63
N TYR A 139 -4.77 -14.07 -9.79
CA TYR A 139 -3.90 -14.56 -10.88
C TYR A 139 -4.22 -13.96 -12.26
N GLY A 140 -5.16 -13.02 -12.33
CA GLY A 140 -5.61 -12.46 -13.61
C GLY A 140 -6.79 -13.25 -14.23
N PRO A 141 -7.32 -12.75 -15.37
CA PRO A 141 -8.53 -13.31 -15.98
C PRO A 141 -8.30 -14.59 -16.78
N THR A 142 -7.05 -14.88 -17.15
CA THR A 142 -6.68 -15.98 -18.05
C THR A 142 -5.59 -16.85 -17.42
N GLY A 143 -5.30 -17.97 -18.08
CA GLY A 143 -4.30 -18.92 -17.63
C GLY A 143 -4.85 -19.99 -16.68
N PRO A 144 -4.03 -21.02 -16.36
CA PRO A 144 -4.50 -22.20 -15.65
C PRO A 144 -4.91 -21.95 -14.20
N TRP A 145 -4.56 -20.79 -13.63
CA TRP A 145 -4.84 -20.44 -12.23
C TRP A 145 -5.93 -19.38 -12.07
N ALA A 146 -6.50 -18.86 -13.14
CA ALA A 146 -7.46 -17.76 -13.10
C ALA A 146 -8.62 -17.98 -12.09
N GLN A 147 -9.08 -19.23 -11.92
CA GLN A 147 -10.17 -19.57 -10.99
C GLN A 147 -9.69 -20.05 -9.60
N ARG A 148 -8.37 -20.13 -9.36
CA ARG A 148 -7.87 -20.58 -8.05
C ARG A 148 -8.16 -19.55 -6.97
N PRO A 149 -8.47 -19.98 -5.74
CA PRO A 149 -8.55 -19.08 -4.59
C PRO A 149 -7.16 -18.49 -4.30
N ALA A 150 -7.14 -17.21 -3.96
CA ALA A 150 -5.93 -16.49 -3.60
C ALA A 150 -6.19 -15.61 -2.38
N TYR A 151 -5.21 -15.58 -1.50
CA TYR A 151 -5.06 -14.60 -0.42
C TYR A 151 -3.60 -14.19 -0.35
N ASP A 152 -3.34 -13.06 0.27
CA ASP A 152 -2.02 -12.44 0.40
C ASP A 152 -0.88 -13.44 0.70
N GLY A 153 -1.01 -14.25 1.76
CA GLY A 153 0.05 -15.19 2.15
C GLY A 153 0.36 -16.27 1.10
N VAL A 154 -0.64 -16.70 0.30
CA VAL A 154 -0.42 -17.63 -0.81
C VAL A 154 0.39 -16.95 -1.92
N ILE A 155 0.06 -15.69 -2.21
CA ILE A 155 0.76 -14.90 -3.23
C ILE A 155 2.20 -14.57 -2.79
N GLN A 156 2.44 -14.26 -1.52
CA GLN A 156 3.80 -14.10 -0.98
C GLN A 156 4.65 -15.35 -1.22
N GLY A 157 4.08 -16.55 -0.99
CA GLY A 157 4.77 -17.81 -1.26
C GLY A 157 5.10 -18.03 -2.74
N LEU A 158 4.17 -17.66 -3.63
CA LEU A 158 4.32 -17.89 -5.08
C LEU A 158 5.21 -16.85 -5.78
N SER A 159 5.27 -15.63 -5.25
CA SER A 159 6.03 -14.53 -5.86
C SER A 159 7.53 -14.51 -5.56
N GLY A 160 8.02 -15.46 -4.75
CA GLY A 160 9.40 -15.48 -4.26
C GLY A 160 9.61 -14.67 -2.97
N MET A 161 8.67 -13.82 -2.58
CA MET A 161 8.78 -12.94 -1.42
C MET A 161 9.09 -13.71 -0.12
N ALA A 162 8.40 -14.83 0.13
CA ALA A 162 8.61 -15.64 1.32
C ALA A 162 9.95 -16.40 1.31
N MET A 163 10.50 -16.67 0.12
CA MET A 163 11.78 -17.39 -0.01
C MET A 163 12.98 -16.45 0.12
N ILE A 164 12.85 -15.17 -0.24
CA ILE A 164 13.91 -14.17 0.03
C ILE A 164 14.11 -13.99 1.53
N GLU A 165 13.04 -14.09 2.32
CA GLU A 165 13.07 -14.01 3.79
C GLU A 165 13.38 -15.37 4.45
N ALA A 166 13.71 -16.42 3.68
CA ALA A 166 13.92 -17.76 4.24
C ALA A 166 15.11 -17.78 5.18
N ASP A 167 14.99 -18.62 6.20
CA ASP A 167 16.09 -18.92 7.11
C ASP A 167 17.29 -19.47 6.32
N PRO A 168 18.48 -18.89 6.44
CA PRO A 168 19.62 -19.24 5.59
C PRO A 168 20.16 -20.68 5.81
N GLU A 169 19.92 -21.27 6.99
CA GLU A 169 20.41 -22.61 7.31
C GLU A 169 19.40 -23.69 6.94
N THR A 170 18.14 -23.46 7.27
CA THR A 170 17.07 -24.46 7.12
C THR A 170 16.27 -24.31 5.83
N HIS A 171 16.45 -23.20 5.11
CA HIS A 171 15.64 -22.79 3.95
C HIS A 171 14.14 -22.72 4.24
N LYS A 172 13.76 -22.58 5.52
CA LYS A 172 12.36 -22.42 5.90
C LYS A 172 11.87 -21.04 5.46
N PRO A 173 10.81 -20.99 4.61
CA PRO A 173 10.28 -19.71 4.15
C PRO A 173 9.67 -18.91 5.30
N HIS A 174 9.82 -17.60 5.25
CA HIS A 174 9.19 -16.68 6.17
C HIS A 174 8.33 -15.67 5.39
N ASN A 175 7.05 -15.61 5.70
CA ASN A 175 6.19 -14.55 5.17
C ASN A 175 6.45 -13.23 5.88
N LEU A 176 6.38 -12.14 5.14
CA LEU A 176 6.22 -10.82 5.75
C LEU A 176 4.96 -10.83 6.64
N ARG A 177 5.11 -10.36 7.88
CA ARG A 177 4.01 -10.38 8.88
C ARG A 177 2.95 -9.31 8.63
N HIS A 178 2.85 -8.82 7.41
CA HIS A 178 1.83 -7.87 6.96
C HIS A 178 1.42 -8.23 5.52
N THR A 179 0.20 -7.85 5.14
CA THR A 179 -0.39 -8.15 3.84
C THR A 179 0.29 -7.34 2.72
N ALA A 180 1.49 -7.79 2.31
CA ALA A 180 2.33 -7.08 1.34
C ALA A 180 1.77 -7.16 -0.07
N SER A 181 1.34 -8.36 -0.52
CA SER A 181 0.81 -8.58 -1.85
C SER A 181 -0.47 -7.80 -2.13
N ASP A 182 -1.39 -7.74 -1.15
CA ASP A 182 -2.60 -6.93 -1.25
C ASP A 182 -2.30 -5.43 -1.37
N LYS A 183 -1.34 -4.92 -0.57
CA LYS A 183 -0.94 -3.51 -0.61
C LYS A 183 -0.26 -3.14 -1.92
N LEU A 184 0.58 -4.01 -2.45
CA LEU A 184 1.21 -3.83 -3.76
C LEU A 184 0.17 -3.80 -4.87
N ALA A 185 -0.78 -4.74 -4.86
CA ALA A 185 -1.89 -4.74 -5.81
C ALA A 185 -2.75 -3.47 -5.68
N ALA A 186 -2.97 -2.95 -4.46
CA ALA A 186 -3.67 -1.69 -4.26
C ALA A 186 -2.94 -0.49 -4.87
N LEU A 187 -1.61 -0.40 -4.68
CA LEU A 187 -0.77 0.64 -5.29
C LEU A 187 -0.81 0.56 -6.82
N TYR A 188 -0.61 -0.62 -7.41
CA TYR A 188 -0.70 -0.80 -8.86
C TYR A 188 -2.11 -0.53 -9.40
N ALA A 189 -3.17 -0.91 -8.66
CA ALA A 189 -4.55 -0.66 -9.07
C ALA A 189 -4.87 0.85 -9.07
N SER A 190 -4.44 1.59 -8.06
CA SER A 190 -4.61 3.04 -8.03
C SER A 190 -3.82 3.72 -9.16
N GLN A 191 -2.56 3.34 -9.38
CA GLN A 191 -1.75 3.84 -10.50
C GLN A 191 -2.38 3.53 -11.87
N ALA A 192 -2.86 2.30 -12.07
CA ALA A 192 -3.48 1.88 -13.32
C ALA A 192 -4.81 2.60 -13.56
N ALA A 193 -5.59 2.86 -12.51
CA ALA A 193 -6.80 3.69 -12.59
C ALA A 193 -6.49 5.11 -13.08
N LEU A 194 -5.45 5.75 -12.52
CA LEU A 194 -5.00 7.09 -12.95
C LEU A 194 -4.49 7.09 -14.39
N ALA A 195 -3.76 6.05 -14.79
CA ALA A 195 -3.30 5.90 -16.17
C ALA A 195 -4.47 5.72 -17.16
N ALA A 196 -5.47 4.92 -16.79
CA ALA A 196 -6.68 4.73 -17.59
C ALA A 196 -7.50 6.03 -17.67
N LEU A 197 -7.62 6.78 -16.59
CA LEU A 197 -8.27 8.09 -16.56
C LEU A 197 -7.56 9.08 -17.49
N ALA A 198 -6.24 9.17 -17.40
CA ALA A 198 -5.44 10.02 -18.29
C ALA A 198 -5.53 9.60 -19.77
N ALA A 199 -5.69 8.31 -20.07
CA ALA A 199 -5.94 7.83 -21.44
C ALA A 199 -7.33 8.22 -21.93
N ARG A 200 -8.38 8.03 -21.11
CA ARG A 200 -9.74 8.45 -21.39
C ARG A 200 -9.83 9.95 -21.69
N ASP A 201 -9.21 10.76 -20.86
CA ASP A 201 -9.22 12.23 -21.00
C ASP A 201 -8.50 12.72 -22.28
N ARG A 202 -7.62 11.89 -22.85
CA ARG A 202 -7.00 12.10 -24.18
C ARG A 202 -7.82 11.54 -25.33
N GLY A 203 -9.07 11.09 -25.08
CA GLY A 203 -9.98 10.60 -26.11
C GLY A 203 -9.78 9.12 -26.50
N GLN A 204 -9.06 8.33 -25.69
CA GLN A 204 -8.89 6.89 -25.95
C GLN A 204 -10.04 6.02 -25.41
N GLY A 205 -11.04 6.65 -24.80
CA GLY A 205 -12.21 5.96 -24.24
C GLY A 205 -11.95 5.25 -22.91
N GLY A 206 -13.01 4.61 -22.39
CA GLY A 206 -12.92 3.77 -21.19
C GLY A 206 -12.24 2.42 -21.48
N GLN A 207 -11.86 1.70 -20.44
CA GLN A 207 -11.19 0.42 -20.59
C GLN A 207 -11.33 -0.49 -19.37
N LEU A 208 -11.18 -1.80 -19.61
CA LEU A 208 -11.02 -2.80 -18.56
C LEU A 208 -9.55 -2.93 -18.18
N VAL A 209 -9.25 -2.77 -16.91
CA VAL A 209 -7.90 -2.86 -16.35
C VAL A 209 -7.84 -4.07 -15.42
N HIS A 210 -6.96 -5.02 -15.70
CA HIS A 210 -6.73 -6.16 -14.81
C HIS A 210 -5.47 -5.96 -13.97
N VAL A 211 -5.59 -6.17 -12.66
CA VAL A 211 -4.48 -6.07 -11.71
C VAL A 211 -4.38 -7.36 -10.89
N PRO A 212 -3.58 -8.35 -11.36
CA PRO A 212 -3.37 -9.58 -10.61
C PRO A 212 -2.43 -9.36 -9.42
N LEU A 213 -2.78 -9.92 -8.24
CA LEU A 213 -1.92 -9.87 -7.05
C LEU A 213 -0.55 -10.50 -7.32
N LEU A 214 -0.53 -11.65 -8.01
CA LEU A 214 0.72 -12.34 -8.32
C LEU A 214 1.64 -11.46 -9.19
N ASN A 215 1.11 -10.89 -10.26
CA ASN A 215 1.92 -10.05 -11.16
C ASN A 215 2.44 -8.81 -10.45
N SER A 216 1.60 -8.18 -9.61
CA SER A 216 2.00 -7.02 -8.81
C SER A 216 3.14 -7.36 -7.85
N SER A 217 3.05 -8.52 -7.18
CA SER A 217 4.09 -8.97 -6.26
C SER A 217 5.38 -9.35 -6.98
N VAL A 218 5.29 -10.05 -8.12
CA VAL A 218 6.48 -10.39 -8.94
C VAL A 218 7.14 -9.14 -9.48
N ALA A 219 6.38 -8.18 -10.00
CA ALA A 219 6.93 -6.93 -10.53
C ALA A 219 7.70 -6.15 -9.45
N PHE A 220 7.23 -6.16 -8.21
CA PHE A 220 7.91 -5.54 -7.08
C PHE A 220 9.19 -6.29 -6.71
N MET A 221 9.13 -7.63 -6.61
CA MET A 221 10.26 -8.45 -6.21
C MET A 221 11.36 -8.54 -7.28
N TRP A 222 11.01 -8.36 -8.55
CA TRP A 222 11.94 -8.55 -9.67
C TRP A 222 13.11 -7.55 -9.68
N VAL A 223 12.92 -6.39 -9.06
CA VAL A 223 13.96 -5.35 -8.94
C VAL A 223 15.05 -5.77 -7.93
N ASP A 224 14.65 -6.46 -6.86
CA ASP A 224 15.53 -6.87 -5.75
C ASP A 224 16.04 -8.31 -5.92
N GLY A 225 15.65 -9.01 -6.98
CA GLY A 225 16.14 -10.34 -7.30
C GLY A 225 17.68 -10.35 -7.37
N ASP A 226 18.26 -11.53 -7.33
CA ASP A 226 19.71 -11.76 -7.32
C ASP A 226 20.41 -11.22 -8.60
N GLY A 227 19.66 -10.59 -9.49
CA GLY A 227 20.09 -10.07 -10.78
C GLY A 227 20.26 -11.15 -11.85
N ARG A 228 20.37 -12.42 -11.45
CA ARG A 228 20.53 -13.55 -12.38
C ARG A 228 19.24 -13.86 -13.13
N GLU A 229 18.12 -13.78 -12.46
CA GLU A 229 16.81 -14.07 -13.04
C GLU A 229 16.53 -13.15 -14.25
N ALA A 230 17.04 -11.92 -14.21
CA ALA A 230 16.92 -10.98 -15.32
C ALA A 230 18.01 -11.14 -16.38
N LEU A 231 19.16 -11.69 -16.01
CA LEU A 231 20.34 -11.86 -16.87
C LEU A 231 20.49 -13.34 -17.25
N MET A 232 19.69 -13.81 -18.20
CA MET A 232 19.55 -15.23 -18.56
C MET A 232 20.87 -15.93 -18.95
N ASP A 233 21.82 -15.22 -19.52
CA ASP A 233 23.13 -15.74 -19.95
C ASP A 233 24.26 -15.44 -18.94
N TYR A 234 23.93 -14.95 -17.75
CA TYR A 234 24.91 -14.63 -16.73
C TYR A 234 25.39 -15.89 -16.00
N ASP A 235 26.66 -16.24 -16.11
CA ASP A 235 27.32 -17.36 -15.45
C ASP A 235 28.32 -16.96 -14.36
N GLY A 236 28.39 -15.66 -14.06
CA GLY A 236 29.27 -15.10 -13.04
C GLY A 236 28.88 -15.43 -11.59
N PRO A 237 29.66 -14.99 -10.60
CA PRO A 237 29.37 -15.20 -9.20
C PRO A 237 28.06 -14.56 -8.79
N GLN A 238 27.37 -15.16 -7.82
CA GLN A 238 26.13 -14.64 -7.26
C GLN A 238 26.42 -13.29 -6.58
N ALA A 239 25.86 -12.22 -7.11
CA ALA A 239 25.83 -10.94 -6.42
C ALA A 239 24.83 -11.05 -5.27
N GLY A 240 25.23 -10.69 -4.07
CA GLY A 240 24.30 -10.72 -2.93
C GLY A 240 23.17 -9.72 -3.14
N ASN A 241 21.96 -10.06 -2.70
CA ASN A 241 20.83 -9.14 -2.66
C ASN A 241 21.24 -7.82 -1.96
N PRO A 242 20.97 -6.63 -2.55
CA PRO A 242 21.26 -5.34 -1.94
C PRO A 242 20.77 -5.20 -0.49
N GLY A 243 19.66 -5.84 -0.14
CA GLY A 243 19.13 -5.88 1.23
C GLY A 243 20.03 -6.61 2.24
N ARG A 244 20.97 -7.45 1.80
CA ARG A 244 21.93 -8.14 2.69
C ARG A 244 22.98 -7.21 3.31
N TYR A 245 23.17 -6.00 2.77
CA TYR A 245 24.10 -5.03 3.31
C TYR A 245 23.51 -4.17 4.43
N VAL A 246 22.22 -4.35 4.73
CA VAL A 246 21.51 -3.63 5.79
C VAL A 246 21.24 -4.60 6.92
N THR A 247 22.13 -4.68 7.89
CA THR A 247 21.95 -5.51 9.07
C THR A 247 21.57 -4.68 10.29
N PRO A 248 20.57 -5.13 11.09
CA PRO A 248 20.32 -4.48 12.37
C PRO A 248 21.52 -4.69 13.29
N THR A 249 21.98 -3.59 13.88
CA THR A 249 23.11 -3.58 14.79
C THR A 249 22.62 -3.31 16.21
N GLN A 250 23.10 -4.10 17.18
CA GLN A 250 22.70 -3.98 18.58
C GLN A 250 23.44 -2.84 19.26
N CYS A 251 22.69 -1.96 19.93
CA CYS A 251 23.15 -0.98 20.89
C CYS A 251 22.85 -1.42 22.33
N ALA A 252 23.26 -0.64 23.31
CA ALA A 252 23.08 -0.97 24.73
C ALA A 252 21.58 -1.12 25.13
N ASP A 253 20.69 -0.35 24.50
CA ASP A 253 19.27 -0.26 24.85
C ASP A 253 18.31 -0.59 23.67
N GLY A 254 18.82 -1.04 22.53
CA GLY A 254 18.00 -1.36 21.37
C GLY A 254 18.79 -1.68 20.12
N TRP A 255 18.16 -1.48 18.95
CA TRP A 255 18.73 -1.79 17.65
C TRP A 255 18.69 -0.58 16.73
N ILE A 256 19.72 -0.45 15.89
CA ILE A 256 19.79 0.54 14.82
C ILE A 256 20.02 -0.16 13.47
N TYR A 257 19.61 0.51 12.40
CA TYR A 257 20.00 0.19 11.04
C TYR A 257 21.04 1.19 10.57
N ILE A 258 22.10 0.70 9.94
CA ILE A 258 23.18 1.51 9.38
C ILE A 258 23.35 1.10 7.92
N VAL A 259 23.45 2.08 7.02
CA VAL A 259 23.72 1.85 5.60
C VAL A 259 24.96 2.64 5.20
N ALA A 260 26.05 1.94 4.94
CA ALA A 260 27.30 2.51 4.42
C ALA A 260 27.62 1.90 3.05
N ALA A 261 26.76 2.17 2.06
CA ALA A 261 26.83 1.56 0.74
C ALA A 261 27.93 2.13 -0.14
N MET A 262 28.39 3.35 0.13
CA MET A 262 29.43 4.03 -0.65
C MET A 262 30.77 4.05 0.11
N PRO A 263 31.92 3.98 -0.58
CA PRO A 263 33.24 4.02 0.07
C PRO A 263 33.45 5.24 0.96
N ALA A 264 32.85 6.39 0.64
CA ALA A 264 32.90 7.58 1.48
C ALA A 264 32.14 7.38 2.80
N GLN A 265 30.90 6.88 2.74
CA GLN A 265 30.08 6.60 3.92
C GLN A 265 30.75 5.56 4.84
N PHE A 266 31.41 4.57 4.25
CA PHE A 266 32.16 3.59 5.02
C PHE A 266 33.36 4.21 5.75
N ARG A 267 34.11 5.10 5.12
CA ARG A 267 35.18 5.86 5.81
C ARG A 267 34.62 6.70 6.96
N SER A 268 33.52 7.41 6.72
CA SER A 268 32.81 8.17 7.75
C SER A 268 32.34 7.29 8.91
N LEU A 269 31.84 6.08 8.63
CA LEU A 269 31.47 5.11 9.68
C LEU A 269 32.68 4.69 10.52
N CYS A 270 33.81 4.41 9.87
CA CYS A 270 35.06 4.07 10.57
C CYS A 270 35.56 5.23 11.44
N GLU A 271 35.50 6.45 10.93
CA GLU A 271 35.85 7.67 11.67
C GLU A 271 34.91 7.88 12.86
N ALA A 272 33.60 7.78 12.65
CA ALA A 272 32.59 7.89 13.72
C ALA A 272 32.86 6.90 14.87
N MET A 273 33.24 5.68 14.53
CA MET A 273 33.52 4.63 15.52
C MET A 273 34.97 4.62 16.05
N GLY A 274 35.83 5.48 15.53
CA GLY A 274 37.26 5.53 15.93
C GLY A 274 37.98 4.21 15.62
N VAL A 275 37.60 3.54 14.50
CA VAL A 275 38.22 2.29 14.04
C VAL A 275 38.97 2.55 12.72
N ALA A 276 40.25 2.22 12.67
CA ALA A 276 40.99 2.33 11.41
C ALA A 276 40.72 1.10 10.52
N PRO A 277 40.37 1.28 9.26
CA PRO A 277 40.37 0.17 8.31
C PRO A 277 41.80 -0.36 8.17
N LYS A 278 41.99 -1.68 8.28
CA LYS A 278 43.28 -2.29 7.91
C LYS A 278 43.34 -2.25 6.38
N VAL A 279 44.06 -1.27 5.85
CA VAL A 279 44.37 -1.24 4.41
C VAL A 279 45.48 -2.26 4.20
N ASN A 280 45.16 -3.40 3.62
CA ASN A 280 46.19 -4.29 3.10
C ASN A 280 46.85 -3.60 1.91
N ALA A 281 48.18 -3.34 2.02
CA ALA A 281 48.97 -2.58 1.07
C ALA A 281 49.19 -3.33 -0.27
N GLY A 282 48.18 -3.93 -0.84
CA GLY A 282 48.14 -4.63 -2.13
C GLY A 282 46.79 -4.61 -2.81
N GLU A 283 45.74 -4.20 -2.11
CA GLU A 283 44.38 -4.22 -2.65
C GLU A 283 43.91 -2.89 -3.24
N THR A 284 44.68 -1.83 -3.10
CA THR A 284 44.37 -0.52 -3.67
C THR A 284 44.43 -0.50 -5.20
N ASP A 285 45.20 -1.36 -5.82
CA ASP A 285 45.23 -1.48 -7.29
C ASP A 285 44.08 -2.31 -7.86
N ALA A 286 43.55 -3.26 -7.11
CA ALA A 286 42.41 -4.07 -7.53
C ALA A 286 41.10 -3.26 -7.52
N ALA A 287 40.94 -2.33 -6.59
CA ALA A 287 39.76 -1.46 -6.51
C ALA A 287 39.71 -0.40 -7.63
N GLY A 288 40.85 -0.06 -8.23
CA GLY A 288 40.92 0.90 -9.34
C GLY A 288 40.61 0.29 -10.72
N LYS A 289 40.70 -1.02 -10.88
CA LYS A 289 40.54 -1.68 -12.18
C LYS A 289 39.20 -2.37 -12.39
N ASN A 290 38.43 -2.70 -11.36
CA ASN A 290 37.15 -3.38 -11.49
C ASN A 290 36.07 -2.68 -10.69
N ALA A 291 35.67 -1.48 -11.10
CA ALA A 291 34.45 -0.81 -10.60
C ALA A 291 33.16 -1.60 -10.92
N SER A 292 33.28 -2.73 -11.61
CA SER A 292 32.14 -3.64 -11.89
C SER A 292 31.97 -4.76 -10.89
N ASP A 293 32.91 -4.98 -9.97
CA ASP A 293 32.84 -6.06 -8.97
C ASP A 293 32.49 -5.52 -7.59
N THR A 294 31.46 -4.67 -7.53
CA THR A 294 30.91 -4.12 -6.28
C THR A 294 30.09 -5.12 -5.48
N SER A 295 30.08 -6.39 -5.89
CA SER A 295 29.23 -7.43 -5.29
C SER A 295 29.78 -8.09 -4.03
N ASN A 296 30.98 -7.75 -3.59
CA ASN A 296 31.56 -8.35 -2.39
C ASN A 296 31.84 -7.31 -1.31
N ALA A 297 31.35 -7.53 -0.10
CA ALA A 297 31.74 -6.80 1.11
C ALA A 297 33.28 -6.76 1.26
N SER A 298 34.00 -7.78 0.76
CA SER A 298 35.45 -7.80 0.62
C SER A 298 36.01 -6.76 -0.35
N ALA A 299 35.28 -6.39 -1.41
CA ALA A 299 35.71 -5.36 -2.35
C ALA A 299 35.67 -3.94 -1.77
N MET A 300 34.87 -3.71 -0.71
CA MET A 300 34.82 -2.44 0.04
C MET A 300 35.78 -2.41 1.23
N GLY A 301 36.65 -3.41 1.40
CA GLY A 301 37.59 -3.50 2.54
C GLY A 301 36.91 -3.84 3.88
N LEU A 302 35.70 -4.40 3.81
CA LEU A 302 34.91 -4.83 4.97
C LEU A 302 35.36 -6.20 5.43
N SER A 303 36.42 -6.26 6.24
CA SER A 303 36.74 -7.50 6.95
C SER A 303 35.71 -7.74 8.05
N GLU A 304 35.37 -8.98 8.29
CA GLU A 304 34.50 -9.39 9.40
C GLU A 304 35.03 -8.85 10.75
N GLU A 305 36.36 -8.82 10.93
CA GLU A 305 37.04 -8.23 12.08
C GLU A 305 36.72 -6.74 12.24
N LEU A 306 36.63 -5.98 11.16
CA LEU A 306 36.34 -4.55 11.22
C LEU A 306 34.87 -4.30 11.61
N TRP A 307 33.94 -5.06 11.05
CA TRP A 307 32.54 -5.03 11.47
C TRP A 307 32.35 -5.44 12.93
N GLN A 308 33.07 -6.47 13.40
CA GLN A 308 33.03 -6.86 14.80
C GLN A 308 33.46 -5.69 15.70
N ARG A 309 34.54 -4.98 15.38
CA ARG A 309 35.00 -3.82 16.13
C ARG A 309 34.01 -2.66 16.13
N ILE A 310 33.33 -2.42 15.00
CA ILE A 310 32.26 -1.43 14.90
C ILE A 310 31.09 -1.83 15.81
N ASN A 311 30.66 -3.09 15.73
CA ASN A 311 29.57 -3.60 16.56
C ASN A 311 29.90 -3.54 18.07
N GLU A 312 31.10 -3.85 18.45
CA GLU A 312 31.57 -3.75 19.87
C GLU A 312 31.48 -2.30 20.39
N LYS A 313 31.77 -1.29 19.56
CA LYS A 313 31.61 0.11 19.91
C LYS A 313 30.14 0.52 20.04
N LEU A 314 29.32 0.15 19.03
CA LEU A 314 27.89 0.45 19.01
C LEU A 314 27.14 -0.22 20.18
N ALA A 315 27.53 -1.45 20.55
CA ALA A 315 26.96 -2.14 21.71
C ALA A 315 27.16 -1.43 23.05
N GLN A 316 28.12 -0.52 23.16
CA GLN A 316 28.39 0.29 24.38
C GLN A 316 27.61 1.62 24.35
N MET A 317 27.04 2.02 23.23
CA MET A 317 26.28 3.26 23.05
C MET A 317 24.79 3.01 23.18
N SER A 318 24.04 3.98 23.68
CA SER A 318 22.59 3.97 23.51
C SER A 318 22.23 4.20 22.03
N VAL A 319 21.02 3.79 21.63
CA VAL A 319 20.49 4.05 20.28
C VAL A 319 20.56 5.54 19.93
N ALA A 320 20.21 6.41 20.87
CA ALA A 320 20.23 7.85 20.68
C ALA A 320 21.67 8.40 20.45
N GLU A 321 22.63 7.96 21.26
CA GLU A 321 24.06 8.35 21.12
C GLU A 321 24.63 7.84 19.79
N ALA A 322 24.33 6.60 19.41
CA ALA A 322 24.80 6.02 18.16
C ALA A 322 24.23 6.77 16.94
N CYS A 323 22.92 7.05 16.93
CA CYS A 323 22.29 7.81 15.85
C CYS A 323 22.88 9.22 15.74
N ALA A 324 23.03 9.95 16.84
CA ALA A 324 23.62 11.29 16.84
C ALA A 324 25.09 11.30 16.37
N CYS A 325 25.88 10.30 16.79
CA CYS A 325 27.26 10.16 16.34
C CYS A 325 27.35 9.88 14.84
N LEU A 326 26.53 8.99 14.30
CA LEU A 326 26.52 8.62 12.88
C LEU A 326 26.01 9.77 12.02
N GLU A 327 24.97 10.48 12.45
CA GLU A 327 24.44 11.68 11.78
C GLU A 327 25.52 12.78 11.68
N ALA A 328 26.28 13.04 12.76
CA ALA A 328 27.36 14.02 12.76
C ALA A 328 28.48 13.70 11.74
N HIS A 329 28.58 12.45 11.29
CA HIS A 329 29.55 11.98 10.29
C HIS A 329 28.91 11.69 8.92
N ASP A 330 27.68 12.14 8.69
CA ASP A 330 26.94 11.92 7.44
C ASP A 330 26.79 10.42 7.07
N VAL A 331 26.61 9.56 8.07
CA VAL A 331 26.35 8.13 7.89
C VAL A 331 24.86 7.86 8.06
N PRO A 332 24.16 7.36 7.03
CA PRO A 332 22.76 7.01 7.13
C PRO A 332 22.51 5.95 8.20
N ALA A 333 21.78 6.32 9.23
CA ALA A 333 21.42 5.43 10.33
C ALA A 333 20.07 5.82 10.94
N GLY A 334 19.41 4.86 11.59
CA GLY A 334 18.17 5.13 12.29
C GLY A 334 17.77 4.00 13.24
N PRO A 335 16.93 4.28 14.25
CA PRO A 335 16.49 3.29 15.22
C PRO A 335 15.53 2.27 14.59
N ALA A 336 15.60 1.02 15.05
CA ALA A 336 14.54 0.04 14.83
C ALA A 336 13.32 0.40 15.69
N THR A 337 12.31 0.99 15.08
CA THR A 337 11.17 1.58 15.80
C THR A 337 9.95 0.64 15.77
N TRP A 338 9.35 0.40 16.93
CA TRP A 338 8.08 -0.32 17.01
C TRP A 338 6.95 0.47 16.32
N LEU A 339 6.04 -0.20 15.62
CA LEU A 339 4.94 0.47 14.91
C LEU A 339 4.09 1.37 15.83
N LYS A 340 3.91 1.00 17.10
CA LYS A 340 3.18 1.81 18.10
C LYS A 340 3.87 3.14 18.40
N ASP A 341 5.19 3.22 18.23
CA ASP A 341 6.02 4.39 18.55
C ASP A 341 6.30 5.27 17.32
N VAL A 342 6.03 4.76 16.11
CA VAL A 342 6.19 5.50 14.84
C VAL A 342 5.46 6.86 14.85
N PRO A 343 4.23 7.00 15.39
CA PRO A 343 3.55 8.29 15.41
C PRO A 343 4.26 9.38 16.25
N SER A 344 5.17 8.99 17.15
CA SER A 344 5.95 9.92 17.97
C SER A 344 7.27 10.35 17.34
N LEU A 345 7.66 9.83 16.19
CA LEU A 345 8.86 10.27 15.48
C LEU A 345 8.77 11.77 15.18
N GLU A 346 9.85 12.51 15.50
CA GLU A 346 9.90 13.96 15.37
C GLU A 346 9.52 14.42 13.96
N GLN A 347 10.08 13.79 12.92
CA GLN A 347 9.79 14.11 11.53
C GLN A 347 8.31 13.96 11.19
N LEU A 348 7.65 12.88 11.63
CA LEU A 348 6.24 12.64 11.35
C LEU A 348 5.32 13.57 12.16
N SER A 349 5.76 13.95 13.36
CA SER A 349 5.06 14.94 14.19
C SER A 349 5.18 16.35 13.59
N ALA A 350 6.37 16.76 13.17
CA ALA A 350 6.62 18.06 12.55
C ALA A 350 5.86 18.24 11.22
N THR A 351 5.70 17.17 10.45
CA THR A 351 4.94 17.18 9.18
C THR A 351 3.45 16.96 9.36
N ASN A 352 2.97 16.75 10.58
CA ASN A 352 1.57 16.43 10.89
C ASN A 352 1.04 15.26 10.05
N TYR A 353 1.88 14.23 9.84
CA TYR A 353 1.51 13.09 9.00
C TYR A 353 0.38 12.26 9.59
N PHE A 354 0.32 12.15 10.91
CA PHE A 354 -0.76 11.50 11.63
C PHE A 354 -1.83 12.50 12.09
N VAL A 355 -3.09 12.11 11.93
CA VAL A 355 -4.26 12.89 12.34
C VAL A 355 -5.02 12.12 13.41
N LYS A 356 -5.21 12.77 14.56
CA LYS A 356 -6.11 12.27 15.61
C LYS A 356 -7.53 12.72 15.29
N ASP A 357 -8.49 11.80 15.36
CA ASP A 357 -9.89 12.06 15.09
C ASP A 357 -10.77 11.26 16.07
N ASN A 358 -12.07 11.52 16.06
CA ASN A 358 -13.03 10.88 16.94
C ASN A 358 -14.14 10.24 16.10
N HIS A 359 -14.00 8.94 15.82
CA HIS A 359 -14.97 8.17 15.06
C HIS A 359 -16.25 7.94 15.89
N PRO A 360 -17.46 8.08 15.30
CA PRO A 360 -18.72 7.99 16.03
C PRO A 360 -18.88 6.71 16.86
N VAL A 361 -18.40 5.58 16.33
CA VAL A 361 -18.53 4.26 16.96
C VAL A 361 -17.22 3.77 17.56
N ALA A 362 -16.10 3.91 16.83
CA ALA A 362 -14.81 3.40 17.28
C ALA A 362 -14.11 4.30 18.32
N GLY A 363 -14.63 5.52 18.57
CA GLY A 363 -14.03 6.47 19.48
C GLY A 363 -12.77 7.11 18.92
N LYS A 364 -11.75 7.32 19.75
CA LYS A 364 -10.50 7.97 19.31
C LYS A 364 -9.74 7.09 18.31
N ILE A 365 -9.46 7.64 17.15
CA ILE A 365 -8.71 6.97 16.07
C ILE A 365 -7.49 7.80 15.68
N LEU A 366 -6.52 7.14 15.07
CA LEU A 366 -5.35 7.74 14.48
C LEU A 366 -5.30 7.35 13.00
N GLN A 367 -5.28 8.34 12.12
CA GLN A 367 -5.24 8.16 10.67
C GLN A 367 -3.96 8.74 10.09
N THR A 368 -3.49 8.17 8.99
CA THR A 368 -2.41 8.75 8.19
C THR A 368 -2.98 9.66 7.11
N ARG A 369 -2.24 10.71 6.75
CA ARG A 369 -2.50 11.45 5.51
C ARG A 369 -2.03 10.65 4.30
N HIS A 370 -2.45 11.10 3.10
CA HIS A 370 -1.78 10.66 1.87
C HIS A 370 -0.29 11.05 1.93
N PRO A 371 0.65 10.15 1.57
CA PRO A 371 2.08 10.41 1.72
C PRO A 371 2.61 11.51 0.79
N ALA A 372 1.98 11.73 -0.38
CA ALA A 372 2.34 12.82 -1.27
C ALA A 372 1.59 14.10 -0.91
N SER A 373 2.27 15.24 -1.01
CA SER A 373 1.71 16.60 -0.89
C SER A 373 1.63 17.27 -2.27
N PHE A 374 0.56 17.99 -2.53
CA PHE A 374 0.30 18.67 -3.79
C PHE A 374 0.18 20.17 -3.53
N GLU A 375 1.12 20.97 -4.04
CA GLU A 375 1.11 22.44 -3.83
C GLU A 375 -0.03 23.12 -4.60
N GLY A 376 -0.26 22.72 -5.85
CA GLY A 376 -1.28 23.32 -6.71
C GLY A 376 -2.70 22.82 -6.45
N THR A 377 -2.84 21.59 -5.95
CA THR A 377 -4.12 20.94 -5.65
C THR A 377 -4.06 20.23 -4.29
N PRO A 378 -3.98 20.99 -3.19
CA PRO A 378 -3.80 20.41 -1.87
C PRO A 378 -4.95 19.47 -1.50
N THR A 379 -4.62 18.30 -0.99
CA THR A 379 -5.60 17.31 -0.52
C THR A 379 -6.27 17.76 0.78
N ALA A 380 -7.54 17.44 0.94
CA ALA A 380 -8.22 17.59 2.22
C ALA A 380 -7.79 16.51 3.21
N LEU A 381 -8.18 16.67 4.47
CA LEU A 381 -8.10 15.56 5.43
C LEU A 381 -9.08 14.47 5.00
N SER A 382 -8.63 13.22 5.07
CA SER A 382 -9.48 12.07 4.83
C SER A 382 -10.69 12.07 5.76
N THR A 383 -11.86 11.79 5.24
CA THR A 383 -13.02 11.52 6.08
C THR A 383 -12.89 10.14 6.74
N GLN A 384 -13.60 9.95 7.85
CA GLN A 384 -13.58 8.68 8.56
C GLN A 384 -14.20 7.57 7.72
N ALA A 385 -13.72 6.34 7.89
CA ALA A 385 -14.31 5.17 7.26
C ALA A 385 -15.76 5.00 7.74
N PRO A 386 -16.71 4.73 6.84
CA PRO A 386 -18.13 4.67 7.21
C PRO A 386 -18.48 3.38 7.97
N GLU A 387 -19.50 3.46 8.83
CA GLU A 387 -20.22 2.30 9.33
C GLU A 387 -20.90 1.55 8.16
N HIS A 388 -21.24 0.27 8.36
CA HIS A 388 -21.95 -0.52 7.36
C HIS A 388 -23.30 0.12 7.03
N GLY A 389 -23.53 0.39 5.75
CA GLY A 389 -24.78 0.97 5.25
C GLY A 389 -25.11 2.37 5.75
N ARG A 390 -24.17 3.06 6.42
CA ARG A 390 -24.41 4.40 7.02
C ARG A 390 -25.08 5.37 6.07
N ASP A 391 -24.65 5.37 4.83
CA ASP A 391 -25.05 6.35 3.84
C ASP A 391 -26.13 5.81 2.88
N THR A 392 -26.68 4.60 3.10
CA THR A 392 -27.58 3.92 2.15
C THR A 392 -28.78 4.79 1.76
N ARG A 393 -29.44 5.43 2.74
CA ARG A 393 -30.62 6.26 2.48
C ARG A 393 -30.29 7.50 1.66
N GLU A 394 -29.25 8.21 2.03
CA GLU A 394 -28.77 9.41 1.33
C GLU A 394 -28.35 9.06 -0.11
N LEU A 395 -27.62 7.96 -0.28
CA LEU A 395 -27.20 7.47 -1.59
C LEU A 395 -28.39 7.09 -2.47
N LEU A 396 -29.44 6.51 -1.93
CA LEU A 396 -30.68 6.24 -2.68
C LEU A 396 -31.38 7.52 -3.14
N GLU A 397 -31.44 8.53 -2.26
CA GLU A 397 -32.02 9.84 -2.61
C GLU A 397 -31.26 10.52 -3.76
N GLU A 398 -29.94 10.41 -3.83
CA GLU A 398 -29.13 10.93 -4.92
C GLU A 398 -29.48 10.36 -6.30
N ILE A 399 -29.90 9.09 -6.34
CA ILE A 399 -30.36 8.44 -7.58
C ILE A 399 -31.87 8.54 -7.77
N GLY A 400 -32.55 9.41 -7.00
CA GLY A 400 -33.99 9.67 -7.11
C GLY A 400 -34.89 8.58 -6.50
N ARG A 401 -34.33 7.71 -5.63
CA ARG A 401 -35.08 6.64 -4.95
C ARG A 401 -35.49 7.08 -3.55
N SER A 402 -36.79 7.11 -3.29
CA SER A 402 -37.37 7.43 -1.96
C SER A 402 -38.00 6.21 -1.27
N ASP A 403 -37.90 5.03 -1.87
CA ASP A 403 -38.57 3.80 -1.48
C ASP A 403 -37.70 2.89 -0.57
N TYR A 404 -36.81 3.48 0.25
CA TYR A 404 -35.87 2.75 1.14
C TYR A 404 -36.53 1.63 1.93
N GLU A 405 -37.67 1.90 2.61
CA GLU A 405 -38.33 0.89 3.44
C GLU A 405 -38.88 -0.29 2.60
N ALA A 406 -39.34 -0.02 1.39
CA ALA A 406 -39.78 -1.07 0.47
C ALA A 406 -38.59 -1.90 -0.04
N LEU A 407 -37.48 -1.26 -0.37
CA LEU A 407 -36.24 -1.95 -0.76
C LEU A 407 -35.67 -2.80 0.37
N LYS A 408 -35.70 -2.27 1.60
CA LYS A 408 -35.27 -2.99 2.80
C LYS A 408 -36.15 -4.21 3.08
N SER A 409 -37.47 -4.09 2.94
CA SER A 409 -38.38 -5.22 3.10
C SER A 409 -38.18 -6.35 2.09
N LYS A 410 -37.62 -6.02 0.92
CA LYS A 410 -37.23 -6.97 -0.13
C LYS A 410 -35.81 -7.53 0.04
N GLY A 411 -35.06 -7.06 1.02
CA GLY A 411 -33.67 -7.43 1.25
C GLY A 411 -32.68 -6.85 0.25
N ALA A 412 -33.10 -5.87 -0.56
CA ALA A 412 -32.23 -5.23 -1.56
C ALA A 412 -31.24 -4.27 -0.93
N VAL A 413 -31.60 -3.65 0.21
CA VAL A 413 -30.75 -2.73 0.99
C VAL A 413 -30.92 -2.97 2.49
N GLU A 414 -29.98 -2.43 3.27
CA GLU A 414 -30.01 -2.47 4.74
C GLU A 414 -29.73 -1.08 5.34
#